data_feb8b5d3d3aeb0b3025703a71651a534
#
_entry.id   feb8b5d3d3aeb0b3025703a71651a534
#
_cell.length_a   1.000
_cell.length_b   1.000
_cell.length_c   1.000
_cell.angle_alpha   90.00
_cell.angle_beta   90.00
_cell.angle_gamma   90.00
#
_symmetry.space_group_name_H-M   'P 1'
#
loop_
_entity.id
_entity.type
_entity.pdbx_description
1 polymer ?
#
loop_
_entity_poly.entity_id
_entity_poly.type
_entity_poly.pdbx_seq_one_letter_code
_entity_poly.pdbx_strand_id
1 'polypeptide(L)'
;MSRLTNQHTQFAGELPRLILLDRDGVINQDSKDYIKNAEEWAPIKGSLEAIGYWQRRGIEFAVCTNQSGLGRGLFSKDDLFNMHAKCNSILKSLGGKPLRFFFCPHTPENNCSCRKPKALLLELAIKTLGSKPSNTVFVGDSSSDLKAAQAASVQFILVHTGNGESTYKELLELKEQLPPHYQDLRCYLESF
;
A
#
# COMPACT_ATOMS: atom_id res chain seq x y z
N MET A 1 27.71 -5.28 -18.61
CA MET A 1 26.27 -5.09 -18.95
C MET A 1 25.51 -6.34 -18.49
N SER A 2 25.10 -6.41 -17.25
CA SER A 2 24.34 -7.54 -16.70
C SER A 2 22.85 -7.27 -16.98
N ARG A 3 22.22 -8.19 -17.71
CA ARG A 3 20.78 -8.18 -17.96
C ARG A 3 20.09 -8.43 -16.61
N LEU A 4 19.36 -7.45 -16.11
CA LEU A 4 18.39 -7.63 -15.05
C LEU A 4 17.34 -8.63 -15.56
N THR A 5 17.36 -9.84 -15.04
CA THR A 5 16.33 -10.84 -15.32
C THR A 5 15.06 -10.38 -14.64
N ASN A 6 14.11 -9.88 -15.44
CA ASN A 6 12.72 -9.67 -15.05
C ASN A 6 12.15 -11.01 -14.53
N GLN A 7 12.05 -11.15 -13.23
CA GLN A 7 11.20 -12.20 -12.65
C GLN A 7 9.75 -11.73 -12.78
N HIS A 8 9.10 -12.23 -13.81
CA HIS A 8 7.71 -11.93 -14.11
C HIS A 8 6.78 -12.33 -12.94
N THR A 9 5.89 -11.42 -12.62
CA THR A 9 4.73 -11.60 -11.73
C THR A 9 3.98 -12.90 -12.07
N GLN A 10 3.58 -13.65 -11.03
CA GLN A 10 2.83 -14.92 -11.15
C GLN A 10 1.39 -14.79 -11.68
N PHE A 11 0.97 -13.60 -12.12
CA PHE A 11 -0.25 -13.47 -12.90
C PHE A 11 0.09 -13.83 -14.35
N ALA A 12 -0.09 -15.10 -14.72
CA ALA A 12 0.11 -15.63 -16.06
C ALA A 12 -0.82 -14.93 -17.08
N GLY A 13 -0.54 -13.67 -17.41
CA GLY A 13 -1.24 -12.88 -18.42
C GLY A 13 -2.54 -12.20 -17.99
N GLU A 14 -3.01 -12.37 -16.75
CA GLU A 14 -4.22 -11.70 -16.27
C GLU A 14 -3.89 -10.59 -15.27
N LEU A 15 -4.57 -9.43 -15.40
CA LEU A 15 -4.45 -8.31 -14.46
C LEU A 15 -5.06 -8.70 -13.09
N PRO A 16 -4.50 -8.21 -11.97
CA PRO A 16 -5.13 -8.43 -10.66
C PRO A 16 -6.50 -7.74 -10.63
N ARG A 17 -7.47 -8.38 -10.00
CA ARG A 17 -8.79 -7.80 -9.81
C ARG A 17 -8.78 -6.71 -8.74
N LEU A 18 -7.95 -6.88 -7.72
CA LEU A 18 -7.83 -5.98 -6.58
C LEU A 18 -6.36 -5.68 -6.29
N ILE A 19 -6.04 -4.40 -6.14
CA ILE A 19 -4.74 -3.95 -5.63
C ILE A 19 -4.97 -3.26 -4.29
N LEU A 20 -4.42 -3.86 -3.23
CA LEU A 20 -4.33 -3.25 -1.92
C LEU A 20 -3.04 -2.43 -1.85
N LEU A 21 -3.09 -1.30 -1.19
CA LEU A 21 -1.97 -0.35 -1.08
C LEU A 21 -1.72 -0.04 0.40
N ASP A 22 -0.47 0.03 0.82
CA ASP A 22 -0.20 0.86 1.99
C ASP A 22 -0.39 2.34 1.62
N ARG A 23 -0.47 3.20 2.59
CA ARG A 23 -0.71 4.64 2.41
C ARG A 23 0.61 5.39 2.34
N ASP A 24 1.30 5.45 3.49
CA ASP A 24 2.53 6.21 3.65
C ASP A 24 3.69 5.49 2.96
N GLY A 25 4.48 6.19 2.17
CA GLY A 25 5.53 5.58 1.36
C GLY A 25 5.06 4.92 0.05
N VAL A 26 3.75 4.72 -0.16
CA VAL A 26 3.20 4.12 -1.39
C VAL A 26 2.34 5.13 -2.18
N ILE A 27 1.32 5.69 -1.54
CA ILE A 27 0.43 6.69 -2.17
C ILE A 27 0.95 8.09 -1.93
N ASN A 28 1.39 8.37 -0.71
CA ASN A 28 1.90 9.66 -0.28
C ASN A 28 3.29 9.56 0.34
N GLN A 29 3.98 10.68 0.37
CA GLN A 29 5.28 10.82 1.04
C GLN A 29 5.15 10.35 2.49
N ASP A 30 6.15 9.60 2.97
CA ASP A 30 6.23 9.20 4.38
C ASP A 30 6.95 10.25 5.21
N SER A 31 6.74 10.23 6.53
CA SER A 31 7.41 11.12 7.49
C SER A 31 7.75 10.38 8.77
N LYS A 32 9.00 10.54 9.24
CA LYS A 32 9.45 10.01 10.55
C LYS A 32 8.67 10.64 11.72
N ASP A 33 8.13 11.86 11.53
CA ASP A 33 7.39 12.60 12.54
C ASP A 33 5.87 12.44 12.39
N TYR A 34 5.42 11.45 11.63
CA TYR A 34 4.04 11.20 11.21
C TYR A 34 3.50 12.32 10.30
N ILE A 35 2.47 11.99 9.54
CA ILE A 35 1.65 12.96 8.80
C ILE A 35 0.40 13.17 9.64
N LYS A 36 0.21 14.39 10.17
CA LYS A 36 -0.74 14.66 11.24
C LYS A 36 -2.05 15.29 10.76
N ASN A 37 -2.03 15.90 9.59
CA ASN A 37 -3.18 16.63 9.04
C ASN A 37 -3.17 16.62 7.50
N ALA A 38 -4.22 17.18 6.92
CA ALA A 38 -4.37 17.22 5.46
C ALA A 38 -3.36 18.17 4.78
N GLU A 39 -2.87 19.20 5.47
CA GLU A 39 -1.88 20.14 4.94
C GLU A 39 -0.53 19.44 4.73
N GLU A 40 -0.12 18.61 5.68
CA GLU A 40 1.13 17.82 5.62
C GLU A 40 1.05 16.67 4.60
N TRP A 41 -0.17 16.21 4.28
CA TRP A 41 -0.34 15.09 3.38
C TRP A 41 -0.07 15.49 1.92
N ALA A 42 0.92 14.87 1.29
CA ALA A 42 1.31 15.11 -0.10
C ALA A 42 1.45 13.79 -0.87
N PRO A 43 0.78 13.62 -2.03
CA PRO A 43 0.92 12.40 -2.82
C PRO A 43 2.33 12.24 -3.39
N ILE A 44 2.76 11.01 -3.57
CA ILE A 44 3.92 10.69 -4.41
C ILE A 44 3.52 10.97 -5.86
N LYS A 45 4.41 11.64 -6.58
CA LYS A 45 4.16 12.08 -7.96
C LYS A 45 3.78 10.89 -8.85
N GLY A 46 2.62 10.96 -9.48
CA GLY A 46 2.14 9.95 -10.43
C GLY A 46 1.35 8.80 -9.79
N SER A 47 1.35 8.66 -8.45
CA SER A 47 0.65 7.54 -7.80
C SER A 47 -0.86 7.63 -7.99
N LEU A 48 -1.47 8.77 -7.73
CA LEU A 48 -2.93 8.94 -7.89
C LEU A 48 -3.37 8.93 -9.36
N GLU A 49 -2.56 9.47 -10.25
CA GLU A 49 -2.79 9.42 -11.70
C GLU A 49 -2.83 7.97 -12.20
N ALA A 50 -1.87 7.15 -11.77
CA ALA A 50 -1.80 5.75 -12.13
C ALA A 50 -2.98 4.94 -11.55
N ILE A 51 -3.34 5.17 -10.28
CA ILE A 51 -4.54 4.57 -9.66
C ILE A 51 -5.78 4.92 -10.49
N GLY A 52 -6.03 6.20 -10.77
CA GLY A 52 -7.20 6.65 -11.52
C GLY A 52 -7.25 6.07 -12.94
N TYR A 53 -6.10 5.94 -13.59
CA TYR A 53 -5.99 5.31 -14.91
C TYR A 53 -6.45 3.84 -14.88
N TRP A 54 -5.96 3.05 -13.90
CA TRP A 54 -6.27 1.62 -13.81
C TRP A 54 -7.67 1.35 -13.22
N GLN A 55 -8.20 2.23 -12.37
CA GLN A 55 -9.60 2.15 -11.94
C GLN A 55 -10.57 2.26 -13.12
N ARG A 56 -10.29 3.13 -14.10
CA ARG A 56 -11.10 3.24 -15.33
C ARG A 56 -11.01 2.00 -16.22
N ARG A 57 -10.02 1.15 -16.00
CA ARG A 57 -9.82 -0.15 -16.68
C ARG A 57 -10.33 -1.35 -15.91
N GLY A 58 -11.01 -1.09 -14.79
CA GLY A 58 -11.71 -2.13 -14.03
C GLY A 58 -10.92 -2.73 -12.87
N ILE A 59 -9.69 -2.26 -12.59
CA ILE A 59 -8.97 -2.68 -11.38
C ILE A 59 -9.56 -1.95 -10.18
N GLU A 60 -9.88 -2.72 -9.13
CA GLU A 60 -10.31 -2.16 -7.83
C GLU A 60 -9.08 -1.86 -6.96
N PHE A 61 -9.15 -0.77 -6.19
CA PHE A 61 -8.09 -0.36 -5.26
C PHE A 61 -8.65 -0.07 -3.88
N ALA A 62 -7.89 -0.44 -2.84
CA ALA A 62 -8.18 -0.05 -1.45
C ALA A 62 -6.88 0.12 -0.66
N VAL A 63 -6.96 0.81 0.46
CA VAL A 63 -5.82 1.13 1.32
C VAL A 63 -5.88 0.31 2.60
N CYS A 64 -4.75 -0.32 2.99
CA CYS A 64 -4.57 -1.08 4.23
C CYS A 64 -3.37 -0.53 4.99
N THR A 65 -3.60 0.35 5.98
CA THR A 65 -2.54 1.15 6.60
C THR A 65 -2.51 1.09 8.12
N ASN A 66 -1.32 1.16 8.70
CA ASN A 66 -1.10 1.31 10.14
C ASN A 66 -1.04 2.80 10.51
N GLN A 67 -1.93 3.26 11.37
CA GLN A 67 -2.04 4.67 11.77
C GLN A 67 -1.86 4.84 13.28
N SER A 68 -0.68 4.45 13.78
CA SER A 68 -0.37 4.49 15.22
C SER A 68 -0.28 5.90 15.80
N GLY A 69 -0.09 6.92 14.98
CA GLY A 69 -0.16 8.32 15.41
C GLY A 69 -1.50 8.66 16.06
N LEU A 70 -2.59 8.05 15.58
CA LEU A 70 -3.91 8.17 16.20
C LEU A 70 -3.91 7.59 17.62
N GLY A 71 -3.40 6.37 17.81
CA GLY A 71 -3.29 5.73 19.12
C GLY A 71 -2.33 6.43 20.09
N ARG A 72 -1.37 7.17 19.55
CA ARG A 72 -0.42 8.01 20.31
C ARG A 72 -0.97 9.41 20.61
N GLY A 73 -2.17 9.77 20.10
CA GLY A 73 -2.76 11.09 20.29
C GLY A 73 -2.04 12.21 19.52
N LEU A 74 -1.28 11.90 18.48
CA LEU A 74 -0.55 12.88 17.67
C LEU A 74 -1.46 13.63 16.69
N PHE A 75 -2.60 13.02 16.35
CA PHE A 75 -3.66 13.60 15.54
C PHE A 75 -4.99 12.92 15.86
N SER A 76 -6.09 13.57 15.53
CA SER A 76 -7.45 13.10 15.77
C SER A 76 -7.98 12.17 14.66
N LYS A 77 -9.13 11.55 14.89
CA LYS A 77 -9.84 10.80 13.82
C LYS A 77 -10.28 11.73 12.69
N ASP A 78 -10.65 12.96 13.01
CA ASP A 78 -11.09 13.94 12.01
C ASP A 78 -9.92 14.35 11.12
N ASP A 79 -8.71 14.52 11.68
CA ASP A 79 -7.50 14.77 10.90
C ASP A 79 -7.21 13.60 9.95
N LEU A 80 -7.32 12.36 10.42
CA LEU A 80 -7.15 11.17 9.57
C LEU A 80 -8.18 11.14 8.44
N PHE A 81 -9.44 11.39 8.74
CA PHE A 81 -10.49 11.41 7.73
C PHE A 81 -10.33 12.57 6.74
N ASN A 82 -9.84 13.73 7.19
CA ASN A 82 -9.51 14.85 6.31
C ASN A 82 -8.36 14.50 5.34
N MET A 83 -7.32 13.78 5.79
CA MET A 83 -6.27 13.25 4.91
C MET A 83 -6.84 12.30 3.85
N HIS A 84 -7.72 11.35 4.26
CA HIS A 84 -8.39 10.43 3.34
C HIS A 84 -9.31 11.16 2.36
N ALA A 85 -10.04 12.18 2.82
CA ALA A 85 -10.88 13.02 1.97
C ALA A 85 -10.08 13.81 0.95
N LYS A 86 -8.92 14.38 1.34
CA LYS A 86 -8.01 15.05 0.42
C LYS A 86 -7.50 14.10 -0.66
N CYS A 87 -7.04 12.90 -0.28
CA CYS A 87 -6.63 11.87 -1.23
C CYS A 87 -7.74 11.56 -2.25
N ASN A 88 -8.95 11.29 -1.76
CA ASN A 88 -10.10 10.97 -2.59
C ASN A 88 -10.56 12.15 -3.47
N SER A 89 -10.44 13.38 -3.00
CA SER A 89 -10.75 14.58 -3.77
C SER A 89 -9.80 14.74 -4.96
N ILE A 90 -8.49 14.57 -4.73
CA ILE A 90 -7.49 14.62 -5.80
C ILE A 90 -7.74 13.49 -6.80
N LEU A 91 -7.95 12.26 -6.32
CA LEU A 91 -8.21 11.11 -7.18
C LEU A 91 -9.45 11.31 -8.05
N LYS A 92 -10.52 11.87 -7.48
CA LYS A 92 -11.75 12.23 -8.20
C LYS A 92 -11.47 13.26 -9.30
N SER A 93 -10.65 14.29 -9.04
CA SER A 93 -10.28 15.30 -10.05
C SER A 93 -9.49 14.71 -11.21
N LEU A 94 -8.81 13.58 -10.99
CA LEU A 94 -8.10 12.79 -12.00
C LEU A 94 -8.99 11.75 -12.70
N GLY A 95 -10.30 11.77 -12.43
CA GLY A 95 -11.27 10.84 -13.02
C GLY A 95 -11.27 9.44 -12.39
N GLY A 96 -10.66 9.29 -11.23
CA GLY A 96 -10.70 8.06 -10.44
C GLY A 96 -11.93 7.98 -9.53
N LYS A 97 -12.10 6.82 -8.87
CA LYS A 97 -13.14 6.55 -7.87
C LYS A 97 -12.55 6.66 -6.46
N PRO A 98 -13.34 7.06 -5.45
CA PRO A 98 -12.87 7.10 -4.07
C PRO A 98 -12.32 5.75 -3.60
N LEU A 99 -11.16 5.76 -2.95
CA LEU A 99 -10.57 4.61 -2.28
C LEU A 99 -11.29 4.34 -0.95
N ARG A 100 -11.38 3.05 -0.59
CA ARG A 100 -11.76 2.62 0.75
C ARG A 100 -10.49 2.46 1.59
N PHE A 101 -10.54 2.94 2.83
CA PHE A 101 -9.43 2.87 3.77
C PHE A 101 -9.74 1.90 4.90
N PHE A 102 -8.91 0.88 5.03
CA PHE A 102 -8.86 -0.04 6.16
C PHE A 102 -7.63 0.33 6.98
N PHE A 103 -7.80 0.75 8.22
CA PHE A 103 -6.69 1.24 9.02
C PHE A 103 -6.67 0.64 10.43
N CYS A 104 -5.47 0.49 10.98
CA CYS A 104 -5.25 0.14 12.37
C CYS A 104 -4.85 1.39 13.15
N PRO A 105 -5.66 1.84 14.13
CA PRO A 105 -5.34 3.01 14.94
C PRO A 105 -4.38 2.73 16.09
N HIS A 106 -4.07 1.45 16.35
CA HIS A 106 -3.38 1.03 17.55
C HIS A 106 -1.86 1.18 17.44
N THR A 107 -1.22 1.41 18.58
CA THR A 107 0.23 1.34 18.71
C THR A 107 0.71 -0.12 18.75
N PRO A 108 2.02 -0.42 18.53
CA PRO A 108 2.55 -1.78 18.66
C PRO A 108 2.29 -2.41 20.03
N GLU A 109 2.35 -1.61 21.09
CA GLU A 109 2.20 -2.01 22.49
C GLU A 109 0.78 -2.54 22.79
N ASN A 110 -0.23 -2.13 22.02
CA ASN A 110 -1.60 -2.62 22.18
C ASN A 110 -1.77 -4.09 21.74
N ASN A 111 -0.80 -4.67 21.04
CA ASN A 111 -0.83 -6.05 20.53
C ASN A 111 -2.18 -6.47 19.90
N CYS A 112 -2.83 -5.55 19.19
CA CYS A 112 -4.13 -5.77 18.56
C CYS A 112 -4.05 -6.81 17.44
N SER A 113 -5.21 -7.30 16.97
CA SER A 113 -5.31 -8.25 15.86
C SER A 113 -5.17 -7.60 14.48
N CYS A 114 -5.41 -6.27 14.36
CA CYS A 114 -5.52 -5.62 13.04
C CYS A 114 -4.22 -5.03 12.52
N ARG A 115 -3.23 -4.72 13.39
CA ARG A 115 -2.00 -4.06 12.97
C ARG A 115 -1.14 -4.99 12.09
N LYS A 116 -0.70 -4.53 10.91
CA LYS A 116 0.38 -5.17 10.14
C LYS A 116 1.62 -5.33 11.05
N PRO A 117 2.26 -6.51 11.11
CA PRO A 117 2.29 -7.58 10.11
C PRO A 117 1.16 -8.62 10.17
N LYS A 118 0.09 -8.41 10.94
CA LYS A 118 -1.06 -9.33 10.95
C LYS A 118 -1.95 -9.12 9.72
N ALA A 119 -2.62 -10.19 9.25
CA ALA A 119 -3.35 -10.24 7.99
C ALA A 119 -4.69 -9.49 7.98
N LEU A 120 -5.28 -9.21 9.15
CA LEU A 120 -6.69 -8.83 9.28
C LEU A 120 -7.14 -7.66 8.40
N LEU A 121 -6.31 -6.61 8.23
CA LEU A 121 -6.69 -5.49 7.36
C LEU A 121 -6.85 -5.93 5.89
N LEU A 122 -5.94 -6.78 5.40
CA LEU A 122 -5.97 -7.29 4.05
C LEU A 122 -7.16 -8.23 3.85
N GLU A 123 -7.38 -9.14 4.78
CA GLU A 123 -8.50 -10.09 4.75
C GLU A 123 -9.86 -9.36 4.75
N LEU A 124 -10.02 -8.33 5.58
CA LEU A 124 -11.21 -7.49 5.61
C LEU A 124 -11.43 -6.75 4.29
N ALA A 125 -10.36 -6.19 3.71
CA ALA A 125 -10.45 -5.50 2.43
C ALA A 125 -10.86 -6.47 1.30
N ILE A 126 -10.20 -7.63 1.20
CA ILE A 126 -10.49 -8.68 0.21
C ILE A 126 -11.95 -9.12 0.32
N LYS A 127 -12.40 -9.45 1.53
CA LYS A 127 -13.78 -9.87 1.81
C LYS A 127 -14.79 -8.78 1.44
N THR A 128 -14.53 -7.54 1.85
CA THR A 128 -15.44 -6.41 1.64
C THR A 128 -15.59 -6.07 0.16
N LEU A 129 -14.52 -6.24 -0.62
CA LEU A 129 -14.49 -5.94 -2.06
C LEU A 129 -14.80 -7.17 -2.94
N GLY A 130 -15.14 -8.29 -2.33
CA GLY A 130 -15.56 -9.49 -3.06
C GLY A 130 -14.45 -10.10 -3.93
N SER A 131 -13.19 -9.95 -3.53
CA SER A 131 -12.03 -10.54 -4.20
C SER A 131 -11.62 -11.85 -3.52
N LYS A 132 -10.54 -12.45 -4.03
CA LYS A 132 -9.85 -13.62 -3.45
C LYS A 132 -8.36 -13.30 -3.31
N PRO A 133 -7.64 -13.91 -2.36
CA PRO A 133 -6.20 -13.71 -2.23
C PRO A 133 -5.44 -13.94 -3.54
N SER A 134 -5.79 -15.00 -4.29
CA SER A 134 -5.15 -15.32 -5.57
C SER A 134 -5.33 -14.27 -6.68
N ASN A 135 -6.31 -13.37 -6.56
CA ASN A 135 -6.60 -12.29 -7.53
C ASN A 135 -6.31 -10.91 -6.94
N THR A 136 -5.55 -10.88 -5.85
CA THR A 136 -5.22 -9.67 -5.10
C THR A 136 -3.70 -9.51 -5.00
N VAL A 137 -3.25 -8.28 -5.17
CA VAL A 137 -1.86 -7.86 -4.92
C VAL A 137 -1.86 -6.87 -3.78
N PHE A 138 -0.85 -6.91 -2.92
CA PHE A 138 -0.59 -5.87 -1.93
C PHE A 138 0.73 -5.16 -2.25
N VAL A 139 0.68 -3.84 -2.40
CA VAL A 139 1.85 -2.99 -2.63
C VAL A 139 2.18 -2.27 -1.34
N GLY A 140 3.42 -2.40 -0.90
CA GLY A 140 3.92 -1.79 0.34
C GLY A 140 5.39 -1.42 0.25
N ASP A 141 5.89 -0.75 1.27
CA ASP A 141 7.27 -0.28 1.37
C ASP A 141 8.03 -0.89 2.56
N SER A 142 7.37 -1.70 3.40
CA SER A 142 7.94 -2.15 4.67
C SER A 142 7.92 -3.67 4.87
N SER A 143 8.83 -4.17 5.72
CA SER A 143 8.85 -5.58 6.18
C SER A 143 7.53 -5.98 6.84
N SER A 144 6.81 -5.01 7.47
CA SER A 144 5.49 -5.29 8.06
C SER A 144 4.42 -5.55 6.99
N ASP A 145 4.54 -4.94 5.83
CA ASP A 145 3.64 -5.14 4.69
C ASP A 145 3.87 -6.50 4.04
N LEU A 146 5.15 -6.83 3.79
CA LEU A 146 5.54 -8.15 3.28
C LEU A 146 4.97 -9.28 4.16
N LYS A 147 5.21 -9.20 5.48
CA LYS A 147 4.71 -10.22 6.42
C LYS A 147 3.18 -10.27 6.48
N ALA A 148 2.49 -9.13 6.37
CA ALA A 148 1.03 -9.09 6.30
C ALA A 148 0.49 -9.73 5.02
N ALA A 149 1.13 -9.50 3.87
CA ALA A 149 0.79 -10.14 2.60
C ALA A 149 0.99 -11.66 2.67
N GLN A 150 2.13 -12.12 3.20
CA GLN A 150 2.40 -13.54 3.40
C GLN A 150 1.34 -14.19 4.29
N ALA A 151 0.99 -13.55 5.42
CA ALA A 151 -0.03 -14.05 6.34
C ALA A 151 -1.43 -14.11 5.72
N ALA A 152 -1.75 -13.21 4.80
CA ALA A 152 -3.02 -13.18 4.04
C ALA A 152 -2.98 -14.03 2.76
N SER A 153 -1.86 -14.69 2.44
CA SER A 153 -1.64 -15.45 1.19
C SER A 153 -1.86 -14.60 -0.07
N VAL A 154 -1.42 -13.35 -0.02
CA VAL A 154 -1.52 -12.35 -1.10
C VAL A 154 -0.14 -12.11 -1.70
N GLN A 155 -0.06 -11.95 -3.02
CA GLN A 155 1.19 -11.55 -3.66
C GLN A 155 1.60 -10.16 -3.18
N PHE A 156 2.89 -10.00 -2.83
CA PHE A 156 3.46 -8.73 -2.39
C PHE A 156 4.33 -8.10 -3.47
N ILE A 157 4.20 -6.79 -3.61
CA ILE A 157 5.07 -5.94 -4.44
C ILE A 157 5.72 -4.91 -3.52
N LEU A 158 7.04 -4.85 -3.53
CA LEU A 158 7.81 -3.83 -2.82
C LEU A 158 8.00 -2.60 -3.71
N VAL A 159 7.73 -1.41 -3.18
CA VAL A 159 8.15 -0.15 -3.82
C VAL A 159 9.31 0.46 -3.03
N HIS A 160 10.27 1.09 -3.74
CA HIS A 160 11.47 1.68 -3.11
C HIS A 160 11.23 3.05 -2.47
N THR A 161 10.03 3.64 -2.67
CA THR A 161 9.61 4.86 -1.96
C THR A 161 9.39 4.58 -0.47
N GLY A 162 9.27 5.63 0.35
CA GLY A 162 9.11 5.50 1.80
C GLY A 162 10.29 4.75 2.46
N ASN A 163 9.99 3.66 3.14
CA ASN A 163 10.97 2.76 3.77
C ASN A 163 11.51 1.68 2.83
N GLY A 164 11.02 1.61 1.58
CA GLY A 164 11.24 0.48 0.70
C GLY A 164 12.69 0.20 0.35
N GLU A 165 13.52 1.24 0.17
CA GLU A 165 14.96 1.07 -0.04
C GLU A 165 15.65 0.43 1.17
N SER A 166 15.25 0.81 2.39
CA SER A 166 15.74 0.21 3.63
C SER A 166 15.29 -1.24 3.77
N THR A 167 14.02 -1.50 3.48
CA THR A 167 13.43 -2.84 3.48
C THR A 167 14.12 -3.77 2.48
N TYR A 168 14.40 -3.28 1.27
CA TYR A 168 15.12 -4.05 0.25
C TYR A 168 16.52 -4.46 0.73
N LYS A 169 17.26 -3.54 1.34
CA LYS A 169 18.58 -3.81 1.90
C LYS A 169 18.52 -4.82 3.06
N GLU A 170 17.56 -4.68 3.96
CA GLU A 170 17.33 -5.63 5.04
C GLU A 170 17.11 -7.05 4.51
N LEU A 171 16.24 -7.23 3.51
CA LEU A 171 15.97 -8.53 2.90
C LEU A 171 17.21 -9.15 2.23
N LEU A 172 18.06 -8.33 1.58
CA LEU A 172 19.32 -8.78 1.01
C LEU A 172 20.30 -9.26 2.10
N GLU A 173 20.44 -8.53 3.19
CA GLU A 173 21.33 -8.87 4.31
C GLU A 173 20.88 -10.17 4.99
N LEU A 174 19.59 -10.37 5.15
CA LEU A 174 18.98 -11.58 5.71
C LEU A 174 18.98 -12.76 4.74
N LYS A 175 19.38 -12.57 3.48
CA LYS A 175 19.33 -13.56 2.39
C LYS A 175 17.93 -14.13 2.18
N GLU A 176 16.90 -13.33 2.44
CA GLU A 176 15.53 -13.69 2.15
C GLU A 176 15.22 -13.59 0.65
N GLN A 177 14.21 -14.32 0.20
CA GLN A 177 13.76 -14.22 -1.18
C GLN A 177 13.17 -12.82 -1.42
N LEU A 178 13.75 -12.08 -2.36
CA LEU A 178 13.26 -10.76 -2.72
C LEU A 178 11.90 -10.87 -3.42
N PRO A 179 10.90 -10.08 -2.98
CA PRO A 179 9.67 -9.93 -3.74
C PRO A 179 9.93 -9.18 -5.06
N PRO A 180 9.01 -9.24 -6.05
CA PRO A 180 9.01 -8.30 -7.15
C PRO A 180 9.02 -6.87 -6.61
N HIS A 181 9.88 -6.01 -7.17
CA HIS A 181 10.06 -4.66 -6.66
C HIS A 181 10.16 -3.63 -7.77
N TYR A 182 9.72 -2.41 -7.48
CA TYR A 182 9.66 -1.29 -8.42
C TYR A 182 10.08 0.00 -7.74
N GLN A 183 10.48 1.00 -8.53
CA GLN A 183 10.90 2.31 -8.00
C GLN A 183 9.79 2.97 -7.17
N ASP A 184 8.56 2.94 -7.68
CA ASP A 184 7.36 3.49 -7.04
C ASP A 184 6.10 2.77 -7.54
N LEU A 185 4.94 3.15 -7.00
CA LEU A 185 3.64 2.59 -7.40
C LEU A 185 3.35 2.82 -8.89
N ARG A 186 3.70 3.97 -9.43
CA ARG A 186 3.49 4.28 -10.84
C ARG A 186 4.26 3.32 -11.73
N CYS A 187 5.56 3.11 -11.45
CA CYS A 187 6.40 2.16 -12.21
C CYS A 187 5.83 0.74 -12.18
N TYR A 188 5.28 0.29 -11.03
CA TYR A 188 4.59 -0.99 -10.95
C TYR A 188 3.34 -1.03 -11.85
N LEU A 189 2.48 -0.03 -11.75
CA LEU A 189 1.23 0.01 -12.52
C LEU A 189 1.48 0.21 -14.03
N GLU A 190 2.56 0.84 -14.43
CA GLU A 190 2.98 0.98 -15.84
C GLU A 190 3.61 -0.31 -16.42
N SER A 191 3.88 -1.33 -15.58
CA SER A 191 4.43 -2.62 -16.02
C SER A 191 3.38 -3.61 -16.54
N PHE A 192 2.10 -3.26 -16.50
CA PHE A 192 0.97 -4.09 -16.96
C PHE A 192 0.76 -4.12 -18.47
#